data_4b3ddb5762c77c1b50b12284a3e38476
#
_entry.id   4b3ddb5762c77c1b50b12284a3e38476
#
_cell.length_a   1.000
_cell.length_b   1.000
_cell.length_c   1.000
_cell.angle_alpha   90.00
_cell.angle_beta   90.00
_cell.angle_gamma   90.00
#
_symmetry.space_group_name_H-M   'P 1'
#
loop_
_entity.id
_entity.type
_entity.pdbx_description
1 polymer ?
#
loop_
_entity_poly.entity_id
_entity_poly.type
_entity_poly.pdbx_seq_one_letter_code
_entity_poly.pdbx_strand_id
1 'polypeptide(L)'
;MKASATFISTLKEAPADAEIASHQLMMRAGFIKRLGAGIYNYMPLGLRVIRKVEAIIREEMNRAGAIELLMPVVQPAELWQETGRFQAYGPELMRVKDRHDRDFIIQPTSEEVITDIARQELRSYKQLPRNFYHIQTKFRDERRPRFGVMRGREFTMKDAYSFDRDKASALKSYDTMFAAYKRIFDRFGLQYRAVAADTGAIGGDASHEFQVIADTGEDAIVYCPTSDYAANIELAEALPLLATRAAAEQTMARTPTPGRSTCEDVAALLGLSLTQTVKSLVLATDVKNEAGDITKSTVWLLLVRGDHSLNEIKAGKVEGLKDGFRFATVAEIEDHFGCKPGYLGPMGTKKPVKVVADRTVAAMSDFVCGANEADFHITGLNWGRDLPEPDQVADIRNVVAGDPSPDGQGVLAIQRGIEVGHVFYLGTKKYSVPMKAVFLDENGKPQPFEMGCYGIGVTRILGAAVEQNHDDRGMVWPVAIAPFAAVICPIGYERSADVQAAADKLHDELAALGIDVVLDDRGERPGAMFADWELIGVPLRVVISDRGLKAGTVEVQGRREAAATVTPLADVVPAVKARLAA
;
A
#
# COMPACT_ATOMS: atom_id res chain seq x y z
N MET A 1 15.82 -0.33 31.73
CA MET A 1 16.93 -0.97 30.96
C MET A 1 18.09 -0.01 30.87
N LYS A 2 19.37 -0.50 30.85
CA LYS A 2 20.56 0.37 30.68
C LYS A 2 21.05 0.33 29.24
N ALA A 3 21.47 1.48 28.71
CA ALA A 3 21.92 1.60 27.31
C ALA A 3 23.18 0.78 27.04
N SER A 4 24.09 0.66 28.04
CA SER A 4 25.28 -0.21 27.94
C SER A 4 24.95 -1.70 27.75
N ALA A 5 23.78 -2.15 28.21
CA ALA A 5 23.24 -3.50 27.99
C ALA A 5 22.44 -3.66 26.71
N THR A 6 22.28 -2.58 25.93
CA THR A 6 21.56 -2.55 24.66
C THR A 6 22.55 -2.25 23.54
N PHE A 7 22.50 -3.02 22.46
CA PHE A 7 23.41 -2.80 21.34
C PHE A 7 22.96 -1.59 20.52
N ILE A 8 23.50 -0.41 20.82
CA ILE A 8 23.26 0.85 20.10
C ILE A 8 24.43 1.07 19.15
N SER A 9 24.15 1.15 17.84
CA SER A 9 25.15 1.32 16.79
C SER A 9 24.67 2.36 15.79
N THR A 10 24.91 3.64 16.09
CA THR A 10 24.54 4.75 15.21
C THR A 10 25.63 5.07 14.20
N LEU A 11 25.25 5.61 13.05
CA LEU A 11 26.12 6.07 11.97
C LEU A 11 25.91 7.55 11.75
N LYS A 12 26.99 8.27 11.41
CA LYS A 12 26.90 9.70 11.06
C LYS A 12 26.19 9.91 9.71
N GLU A 13 26.48 9.05 8.75
CA GLU A 13 25.97 9.15 7.38
C GLU A 13 25.15 7.92 7.02
N ALA A 14 24.17 8.11 6.15
CA ALA A 14 23.41 7.01 5.58
C ALA A 14 24.24 6.29 4.51
N PRO A 15 24.06 4.96 4.33
CA PRO A 15 24.61 4.25 3.18
C PRO A 15 24.12 4.88 1.87
N ALA A 16 25.00 4.89 0.84
CA ALA A 16 24.71 5.55 -0.45
C ALA A 16 23.53 4.93 -1.23
N ASP A 17 23.14 3.70 -0.90
CA ASP A 17 22.03 2.98 -1.51
C ASP A 17 20.69 3.18 -0.77
N ALA A 18 20.67 3.98 0.30
CA ALA A 18 19.44 4.33 1.01
C ALA A 18 18.80 5.58 0.38
N GLU A 19 17.64 5.40 -0.25
CA GLU A 19 17.01 6.44 -1.08
C GLU A 19 16.02 7.31 -0.29
N ILE A 20 15.16 6.72 0.54
CA ILE A 20 14.10 7.43 1.28
C ILE A 20 14.44 7.60 2.76
N ALA A 21 13.75 8.52 3.43
CA ALA A 21 14.02 8.91 4.81
C ALA A 21 14.00 7.72 5.78
N SER A 22 12.99 6.85 5.70
CA SER A 22 12.90 5.68 6.58
C SER A 22 14.09 4.74 6.41
N HIS A 23 14.50 4.46 5.17
CA HIS A 23 15.66 3.60 4.90
C HIS A 23 16.94 4.22 5.47
N GLN A 24 17.18 5.51 5.18
CA GLN A 24 18.35 6.24 5.67
C GLN A 24 18.41 6.28 7.19
N LEU A 25 17.33 6.69 7.84
CA LEU A 25 17.29 6.88 9.29
C LEU A 25 17.34 5.56 10.05
N MET A 26 16.64 4.53 9.61
CA MET A 26 16.67 3.21 10.25
C MET A 26 18.05 2.55 10.15
N MET A 27 18.76 2.71 9.04
CA MET A 27 20.15 2.24 8.90
C MET A 27 21.09 3.04 9.79
N ARG A 28 20.99 4.38 9.79
CA ARG A 28 21.81 5.26 10.63
C ARG A 28 21.63 5.01 12.12
N ALA A 29 20.38 4.84 12.56
CA ALA A 29 20.06 4.62 13.97
C ALA A 29 20.28 3.18 14.45
N GLY A 30 20.72 2.28 13.56
CA GLY A 30 21.00 0.88 13.92
C GLY A 30 19.74 0.05 14.20
N PHE A 31 18.63 0.34 13.54
CA PHE A 31 17.40 -0.47 13.62
C PHE A 31 17.43 -1.66 12.67
N ILE A 32 18.05 -1.48 11.52
CA ILE A 32 18.23 -2.51 10.51
C ILE A 32 19.67 -2.52 9.98
N LYS A 33 20.11 -3.68 9.52
CA LYS A 33 21.34 -3.85 8.74
C LYS A 33 21.06 -4.69 7.51
N ARG A 34 21.48 -4.21 6.35
CA ARG A 34 21.34 -4.94 5.10
C ARG A 34 22.19 -6.20 5.10
N LEU A 35 21.58 -7.34 4.77
CA LEU A 35 22.26 -8.61 4.50
C LEU A 35 22.40 -8.87 3.02
N GLY A 36 21.35 -8.57 2.25
CA GLY A 36 21.28 -8.71 0.80
C GLY A 36 20.22 -7.77 0.23
N ALA A 37 20.04 -7.78 -1.09
CA ALA A 37 19.01 -6.98 -1.73
C ALA A 37 17.60 -7.36 -1.22
N GLY A 38 16.93 -6.43 -0.53
CA GLY A 38 15.62 -6.65 0.07
C GLY A 38 15.60 -7.60 1.27
N ILE A 39 16.76 -7.91 1.86
CA ILE A 39 16.90 -8.79 3.03
C ILE A 39 17.66 -8.04 4.12
N TYR A 40 17.06 -7.91 5.31
CA TYR A 40 17.57 -7.11 6.41
C TYR A 40 17.62 -7.89 7.72
N ASN A 41 18.69 -7.64 8.51
CA ASN A 41 18.71 -7.99 9.92
C ASN A 41 17.98 -6.88 10.69
N TYR A 42 17.03 -7.24 11.54
CA TYR A 42 16.45 -6.32 12.51
C TYR A 42 17.27 -6.33 13.79
N MET A 43 17.90 -5.20 14.07
CA MET A 43 18.76 -5.02 15.24
C MET A 43 17.90 -4.81 16.50
N PRO A 44 18.49 -4.84 17.71
CA PRO A 44 17.71 -4.79 18.96
C PRO A 44 16.69 -3.66 19.03
N LEU A 45 17.01 -2.44 18.58
CA LEU A 45 16.05 -1.32 18.55
C LEU A 45 14.90 -1.56 17.58
N GLY A 46 15.19 -2.02 16.36
CA GLY A 46 14.17 -2.36 15.37
C GLY A 46 13.28 -3.51 15.83
N LEU A 47 13.88 -4.55 16.44
CA LEU A 47 13.12 -5.67 16.98
C LEU A 47 12.17 -5.26 18.12
N ARG A 48 12.59 -4.29 18.97
CA ARG A 48 11.69 -3.75 20.01
C ARG A 48 10.45 -3.12 19.42
N VAL A 49 10.59 -2.32 18.36
CA VAL A 49 9.45 -1.72 17.65
C VAL A 49 8.55 -2.80 17.04
N ILE A 50 9.13 -3.80 16.36
CA ILE A 50 8.39 -4.96 15.81
C ILE A 50 7.55 -5.62 16.90
N ARG A 51 8.14 -5.92 18.06
CA ARG A 51 7.43 -6.59 19.16
C ARG A 51 6.27 -5.77 19.73
N LYS A 52 6.40 -4.45 19.79
CA LYS A 52 5.30 -3.55 20.19
C LYS A 52 4.18 -3.53 19.14
N VAL A 53 4.54 -3.45 17.86
CA VAL A 53 3.56 -3.54 16.76
C VAL A 53 2.82 -4.88 16.81
N GLU A 54 3.54 -5.99 16.94
CA GLU A 54 2.95 -7.34 17.08
C GLU A 54 2.03 -7.45 18.31
N ALA A 55 2.41 -6.87 19.45
CA ALA A 55 1.60 -6.92 20.67
C ALA A 55 0.24 -6.21 20.47
N ILE A 56 0.25 -5.00 19.90
CA ILE A 56 -0.98 -4.26 19.60
C ILE A 56 -1.87 -5.04 18.60
N ILE A 57 -1.27 -5.63 17.58
CA ILE A 57 -1.99 -6.45 16.60
C ILE A 57 -2.64 -7.65 17.30
N ARG A 58 -1.90 -8.41 18.13
CA ARG A 58 -2.44 -9.58 18.86
C ARG A 58 -3.60 -9.20 19.76
N GLU A 59 -3.47 -8.12 20.52
CA GLU A 59 -4.53 -7.66 21.41
C GLU A 59 -5.82 -7.37 20.65
N GLU A 60 -5.76 -6.64 19.54
CA GLU A 60 -6.94 -6.29 18.76
C GLU A 60 -7.50 -7.47 17.95
N MET A 61 -6.65 -8.37 17.45
CA MET A 61 -7.10 -9.60 16.79
C MET A 61 -7.82 -10.53 17.77
N ASN A 62 -7.25 -10.73 18.97
CA ASN A 62 -7.87 -11.52 20.02
C ASN A 62 -9.19 -10.89 20.49
N ARG A 63 -9.23 -9.56 20.63
CA ARG A 63 -10.45 -8.80 20.96
C ARG A 63 -11.54 -8.96 19.90
N ALA A 64 -11.16 -9.11 18.63
CA ALA A 64 -12.07 -9.37 17.52
C ALA A 64 -12.50 -10.84 17.41
N GLY A 65 -12.04 -11.73 18.31
CA GLY A 65 -12.39 -13.14 18.35
C GLY A 65 -11.59 -14.03 17.39
N ALA A 66 -10.49 -13.50 16.81
CA ALA A 66 -9.60 -14.31 15.97
C ALA A 66 -8.68 -15.20 16.84
N ILE A 67 -8.31 -16.36 16.32
CA ILE A 67 -7.54 -17.40 17.01
C ILE A 67 -6.14 -17.46 16.43
N GLU A 68 -5.12 -17.26 17.28
CA GLU A 68 -3.72 -17.33 16.85
C GLU A 68 -3.30 -18.81 16.65
N LEU A 69 -2.59 -19.07 15.55
CA LEU A 69 -1.90 -20.31 15.26
C LEU A 69 -0.56 -20.00 14.60
N LEU A 70 0.26 -20.99 14.29
CA LEU A 70 1.53 -20.78 13.58
C LEU A 70 1.65 -21.82 12.46
N MET A 71 1.67 -21.32 11.22
CA MET A 71 1.85 -22.14 10.02
C MET A 71 3.33 -22.15 9.58
N PRO A 72 3.80 -23.21 8.91
CA PRO A 72 5.20 -23.32 8.48
C PRO A 72 5.53 -22.32 7.36
N VAL A 73 6.80 -21.94 7.28
CA VAL A 73 7.34 -21.10 6.20
C VAL A 73 7.51 -21.90 4.90
N VAL A 74 7.93 -23.16 5.01
CA VAL A 74 8.08 -24.07 3.86
C VAL A 74 6.78 -24.84 3.67
N GLN A 75 6.21 -24.77 2.48
CA GLN A 75 4.90 -25.33 2.17
C GLN A 75 5.00 -26.34 1.02
N PRO A 76 4.25 -27.46 1.07
CA PRO A 76 4.16 -28.41 -0.03
C PRO A 76 3.57 -27.76 -1.30
N ALA A 77 4.18 -28.01 -2.45
CA ALA A 77 3.72 -27.44 -3.72
C ALA A 77 2.33 -27.96 -4.14
N GLU A 78 1.95 -29.15 -3.68
CA GLU A 78 0.68 -29.81 -4.02
C GLU A 78 -0.52 -28.94 -3.63
N LEU A 79 -0.50 -28.26 -2.47
CA LEU A 79 -1.57 -27.35 -2.05
C LEU A 79 -1.74 -26.19 -3.03
N TRP A 80 -0.63 -25.65 -3.53
CA TRP A 80 -0.62 -24.56 -4.50
C TRP A 80 -1.03 -25.01 -5.90
N GLN A 81 -0.79 -26.29 -6.24
CA GLN A 81 -1.26 -26.91 -7.47
C GLN A 81 -2.78 -27.09 -7.46
N GLU A 82 -3.38 -27.44 -6.31
CA GLU A 82 -4.84 -27.55 -6.17
C GLU A 82 -5.56 -26.25 -6.54
N THR A 83 -5.01 -25.09 -6.16
CA THR A 83 -5.57 -23.76 -6.49
C THR A 83 -5.15 -23.24 -7.87
N GLY A 84 -4.22 -23.92 -8.55
CA GLY A 84 -3.60 -23.46 -9.79
C GLY A 84 -2.60 -22.31 -9.60
N ARG A 85 -2.41 -21.82 -8.35
CA ARG A 85 -1.52 -20.69 -8.06
C ARG A 85 -0.04 -21.05 -8.17
N PHE A 86 0.32 -22.31 -8.10
CA PHE A 86 1.72 -22.72 -8.32
C PHE A 86 2.28 -22.20 -9.65
N GLN A 87 1.44 -22.18 -10.69
CA GLN A 87 1.81 -21.61 -12.00
C GLN A 87 1.43 -20.12 -12.10
N ALA A 88 0.22 -19.76 -11.68
CA ALA A 88 -0.35 -18.44 -11.89
C ALA A 88 0.30 -17.33 -11.05
N TYR A 89 0.93 -17.65 -9.93
CA TYR A 89 1.58 -16.64 -9.06
C TYR A 89 2.78 -15.96 -9.74
N GLY A 90 3.38 -16.63 -10.69
CA GLY A 90 4.48 -16.07 -11.45
C GLY A 90 5.86 -16.21 -10.78
N PRO A 91 6.84 -15.35 -11.20
CA PRO A 91 8.24 -15.49 -10.79
C PRO A 91 8.51 -15.08 -9.34
N GLU A 92 7.63 -14.34 -8.70
CA GLU A 92 7.79 -13.94 -7.29
C GLU A 92 7.58 -15.11 -6.31
N LEU A 93 7.00 -16.22 -6.77
CA LEU A 93 6.89 -17.44 -5.98
C LEU A 93 8.23 -18.17 -5.95
N MET A 94 8.90 -18.18 -4.79
CA MET A 94 10.15 -18.92 -4.64
C MET A 94 9.88 -20.41 -4.50
N ARG A 95 10.29 -21.19 -5.50
CA ARG A 95 10.17 -22.63 -5.56
C ARG A 95 11.49 -23.28 -5.18
N VAL A 96 11.42 -24.31 -4.34
CA VAL A 96 12.60 -25.05 -3.86
C VAL A 96 12.34 -26.56 -3.95
N LYS A 97 13.39 -27.33 -4.05
CA LYS A 97 13.32 -28.79 -4.01
C LYS A 97 13.99 -29.33 -2.75
N ASP A 98 13.39 -30.37 -2.16
CA ASP A 98 14.06 -31.09 -1.09
C ASP A 98 15.07 -32.11 -1.64
N ARG A 99 15.77 -32.81 -0.74
CA ARG A 99 16.77 -33.84 -1.12
C ARG A 99 16.19 -35.03 -1.89
N HIS A 100 14.87 -35.17 -1.96
CA HIS A 100 14.14 -36.22 -2.67
C HIS A 100 13.48 -35.70 -3.95
N ASP A 101 13.88 -34.51 -4.42
CA ASP A 101 13.37 -33.86 -5.64
C ASP A 101 11.88 -33.46 -5.57
N ARG A 102 11.29 -33.38 -4.37
CA ARG A 102 9.90 -32.93 -4.18
C ARG A 102 9.85 -31.41 -4.18
N ASP A 103 8.87 -30.87 -4.85
CA ASP A 103 8.66 -29.44 -4.93
C ASP A 103 8.03 -28.87 -3.65
N PHE A 104 8.62 -27.81 -3.16
CA PHE A 104 8.12 -26.96 -2.08
C PHE A 104 8.17 -25.50 -2.49
N ILE A 105 7.53 -24.66 -1.71
CA ILE A 105 7.63 -23.20 -1.82
C ILE A 105 8.04 -22.58 -0.50
N ILE A 106 8.67 -21.42 -0.57
CA ILE A 106 8.79 -20.51 0.57
C ILE A 106 7.59 -19.60 0.54
N GLN A 107 6.81 -19.56 1.61
CA GLN A 107 5.50 -18.89 1.64
C GLN A 107 5.54 -17.41 1.29
N PRO A 108 4.85 -16.94 0.24
CA PRO A 108 4.54 -15.52 0.06
C PRO A 108 3.26 -15.10 0.79
N THR A 109 2.41 -16.08 1.10
CA THR A 109 1.10 -15.99 1.78
C THR A 109 0.65 -17.39 2.19
N SER A 110 -0.49 -17.58 2.86
CA SER A 110 -0.84 -18.86 3.47
C SER A 110 -2.29 -19.32 3.24
N GLU A 111 -2.98 -18.81 2.22
CA GLU A 111 -4.37 -19.17 1.92
C GLU A 111 -4.54 -20.68 1.75
N GLU A 112 -3.63 -21.33 1.03
CA GLU A 112 -3.69 -22.77 0.77
C GLU A 112 -3.53 -23.59 2.05
N VAL A 113 -2.55 -23.23 2.89
CA VAL A 113 -2.28 -23.98 4.12
C VAL A 113 -3.42 -23.83 5.13
N ILE A 114 -3.96 -22.62 5.29
CA ILE A 114 -5.07 -22.43 6.23
C ILE A 114 -6.36 -23.07 5.73
N THR A 115 -6.56 -23.11 4.40
CA THR A 115 -7.70 -23.83 3.80
C THR A 115 -7.57 -25.33 4.01
N ASP A 116 -6.35 -25.87 3.95
CA ASP A 116 -6.08 -27.28 4.28
C ASP A 116 -6.39 -27.59 5.74
N ILE A 117 -6.00 -26.74 6.67
CA ILE A 117 -6.37 -26.86 8.09
C ILE A 117 -7.91 -26.82 8.24
N ALA A 118 -8.57 -25.86 7.61
CA ALA A 118 -10.02 -25.70 7.72
C ALA A 118 -10.79 -26.92 7.20
N ARG A 119 -10.40 -27.50 6.05
CA ARG A 119 -11.05 -28.70 5.49
C ARG A 119 -10.87 -29.95 6.37
N GLN A 120 -9.82 -29.99 7.18
CA GLN A 120 -9.57 -31.08 8.11
C GLN A 120 -10.33 -30.93 9.43
N GLU A 121 -10.43 -29.70 9.95
CA GLU A 121 -10.88 -29.41 11.30
C GLU A 121 -12.33 -28.87 11.38
N LEU A 122 -12.79 -28.11 10.37
CA LEU A 122 -14.11 -27.49 10.35
C LEU A 122 -15.10 -28.32 9.54
N ARG A 123 -15.82 -29.21 10.22
CA ARG A 123 -16.70 -30.20 9.57
C ARG A 123 -18.18 -29.88 9.61
N SER A 124 -18.59 -28.92 10.44
CA SER A 124 -19.99 -28.58 10.68
C SER A 124 -20.23 -27.09 10.71
N TYR A 125 -21.38 -26.65 10.19
CA TYR A 125 -21.85 -25.27 10.28
C TYR A 125 -21.86 -24.73 11.72
N LYS A 126 -22.00 -25.59 12.74
CA LYS A 126 -21.95 -25.20 14.17
C LYS A 126 -20.59 -24.68 14.62
N GLN A 127 -19.53 -24.97 13.88
CA GLN A 127 -18.17 -24.50 14.18
C GLN A 127 -17.88 -23.12 13.56
N LEU A 128 -18.77 -22.61 12.69
CA LEU A 128 -18.63 -21.36 11.95
C LEU A 128 -19.40 -20.20 12.60
N PRO A 129 -18.96 -18.96 12.45
CA PRO A 129 -17.74 -18.54 11.77
C PRO A 129 -16.47 -18.85 12.57
N ARG A 130 -15.32 -18.91 11.89
CA ARG A 130 -13.99 -18.99 12.51
C ARG A 130 -13.04 -18.03 11.78
N ASN A 131 -12.16 -17.41 12.55
CA ASN A 131 -11.09 -16.57 12.03
C ASN A 131 -9.78 -17.01 12.69
N PHE A 132 -8.81 -17.41 11.88
CA PHE A 132 -7.47 -17.81 12.32
C PHE A 132 -6.46 -16.79 11.82
N TYR A 133 -5.43 -16.52 12.63
CA TYR A 133 -4.34 -15.64 12.21
C TYR A 133 -2.99 -16.16 12.69
N HIS A 134 -1.94 -15.72 12.02
CA HIS A 134 -0.58 -15.83 12.52
C HIS A 134 0.24 -14.57 12.21
N ILE A 135 1.37 -14.44 12.90
CA ILE A 135 2.40 -13.46 12.59
C ILE A 135 3.64 -14.25 12.21
N GLN A 136 4.00 -14.20 10.92
CA GLN A 136 5.04 -15.07 10.39
C GLN A 136 5.81 -14.39 9.26
N THR A 137 7.04 -14.85 9.05
CA THR A 137 7.89 -14.45 7.93
C THR A 137 7.28 -14.88 6.60
N LYS A 138 7.31 -13.96 5.64
CA LYS A 138 6.95 -14.17 4.24
C LYS A 138 8.17 -13.92 3.35
N PHE A 139 8.19 -14.58 2.20
CA PHE A 139 9.19 -14.34 1.19
C PHE A 139 8.53 -14.17 -0.18
N ARG A 140 8.84 -13.05 -0.83
CA ARG A 140 8.46 -12.77 -2.22
C ARG A 140 9.72 -12.45 -3.00
N ASP A 141 9.98 -13.18 -4.09
CA ASP A 141 11.17 -12.96 -4.91
C ASP A 141 11.01 -11.70 -5.78
N GLU A 142 10.86 -10.58 -5.10
CA GLU A 142 10.66 -9.27 -5.68
C GLU A 142 11.80 -8.91 -6.63
N ARG A 143 11.46 -8.60 -7.87
CA ARG A 143 12.43 -8.31 -8.91
C ARG A 143 13.28 -7.06 -8.64
N ARG A 144 12.66 -6.05 -7.99
CA ARG A 144 13.31 -4.76 -7.69
C ARG A 144 13.01 -4.35 -6.26
N PRO A 145 13.63 -5.01 -5.27
CA PRO A 145 13.49 -4.59 -3.89
C PRO A 145 14.08 -3.20 -3.71
N ARG A 146 13.35 -2.32 -3.03
CA ARG A 146 13.73 -0.92 -2.83
C ARG A 146 13.13 -0.35 -1.54
N PHE A 147 13.59 0.82 -1.14
CA PHE A 147 13.04 1.55 0.00
C PHE A 147 13.14 0.80 1.33
N GLY A 148 14.25 0.07 1.55
CA GLY A 148 14.50 -0.64 2.79
C GLY A 148 13.44 -1.70 3.09
N VAL A 149 12.82 -1.58 4.27
CA VAL A 149 11.79 -2.51 4.75
C VAL A 149 10.41 -2.30 4.11
N MET A 150 10.26 -1.27 3.29
CA MET A 150 8.99 -0.96 2.63
C MET A 150 8.66 -1.96 1.52
N ARG A 151 9.66 -2.36 0.74
CA ARG A 151 9.55 -3.33 -0.36
C ARG A 151 10.71 -4.31 -0.35
N GLY A 152 10.81 -5.07 0.74
CA GLY A 152 11.79 -6.13 0.91
C GLY A 152 11.32 -7.45 0.31
N ARG A 153 12.26 -8.41 0.18
CA ARG A 153 11.97 -9.79 -0.26
C ARG A 153 11.52 -10.67 0.90
N GLU A 154 12.15 -10.51 2.06
CA GLU A 154 11.77 -11.17 3.30
C GLU A 154 11.20 -10.14 4.29
N PHE A 155 10.03 -10.42 4.86
CA PHE A 155 9.31 -9.52 5.75
C PHE A 155 8.38 -10.29 6.68
N THR A 156 7.98 -9.66 7.79
CA THR A 156 6.98 -10.23 8.70
C THR A 156 5.60 -9.64 8.39
N MET A 157 4.62 -10.53 8.28
CA MET A 157 3.22 -10.19 8.05
C MET A 157 2.34 -10.85 9.12
N LYS A 158 1.32 -10.13 9.61
CA LYS A 158 0.15 -10.74 10.20
C LYS A 158 -0.84 -11.02 9.08
N ASP A 159 -1.17 -12.25 8.87
CA ASP A 159 -2.24 -12.65 7.97
C ASP A 159 -3.29 -13.47 8.72
N ALA A 160 -4.55 -13.12 8.48
CA ALA A 160 -5.71 -13.76 9.08
C ALA A 160 -6.67 -14.23 7.99
N TYR A 161 -7.47 -15.24 8.30
CA TYR A 161 -8.35 -15.90 7.37
C TYR A 161 -9.66 -16.26 8.06
N SER A 162 -10.79 -15.80 7.53
CA SER A 162 -12.10 -16.18 8.02
C SER A 162 -12.72 -17.28 7.17
N PHE A 163 -13.48 -18.15 7.85
CA PHE A 163 -14.27 -19.23 7.26
C PHE A 163 -15.70 -19.07 7.74
N ASP A 164 -16.60 -18.88 6.80
CA ASP A 164 -17.99 -18.56 7.02
C ASP A 164 -18.91 -19.50 6.26
N ARG A 165 -20.17 -19.64 6.71
CA ARG A 165 -21.15 -20.54 6.11
C ARG A 165 -21.81 -19.99 4.84
N ASP A 166 -21.87 -18.66 4.72
CA ASP A 166 -22.52 -17.97 3.63
C ASP A 166 -21.95 -16.55 3.46
N LYS A 167 -22.25 -15.90 2.34
CA LYS A 167 -21.78 -14.54 2.01
C LYS A 167 -22.16 -13.51 3.07
N ALA A 168 -23.35 -13.59 3.66
CA ALA A 168 -23.81 -12.62 4.66
C ALA A 168 -22.98 -12.72 5.95
N SER A 169 -22.62 -13.94 6.37
CA SER A 169 -21.71 -14.18 7.49
C SER A 169 -20.30 -13.70 7.16
N ALA A 170 -19.78 -13.99 5.96
CA ALA A 170 -18.45 -13.57 5.53
C ALA A 170 -18.31 -12.04 5.49
N LEU A 171 -19.33 -11.31 5.06
CA LEU A 171 -19.32 -9.85 5.10
C LEU A 171 -19.30 -9.30 6.54
N LYS A 172 -19.96 -9.97 7.50
CA LYS A 172 -19.85 -9.61 8.93
C LYS A 172 -18.43 -9.85 9.47
N SER A 173 -17.81 -10.96 9.08
CA SER A 173 -16.40 -11.25 9.42
C SER A 173 -15.48 -10.18 8.82
N TYR A 174 -15.74 -9.77 7.58
CA TYR A 174 -15.04 -8.67 6.90
C TYR A 174 -15.17 -7.35 7.67
N ASP A 175 -16.39 -6.94 8.03
CA ASP A 175 -16.65 -5.70 8.78
C ASP A 175 -15.98 -5.73 10.17
N THR A 176 -15.97 -6.91 10.83
CA THR A 176 -15.30 -7.10 12.12
C THR A 176 -13.79 -6.88 11.99
N MET A 177 -13.17 -7.41 10.92
CA MET A 177 -11.74 -7.22 10.66
C MET A 177 -11.43 -5.78 10.24
N PHE A 178 -12.27 -5.18 9.42
CA PHE A 178 -12.13 -3.76 9.04
C PHE A 178 -12.14 -2.86 10.29
N ALA A 179 -13.07 -3.07 11.21
CA ALA A 179 -13.13 -2.33 12.47
C ALA A 179 -11.92 -2.61 13.38
N ALA A 180 -11.42 -3.87 13.42
CA ALA A 180 -10.22 -4.20 14.18
C ALA A 180 -8.98 -3.48 13.61
N TYR A 181 -8.85 -3.40 12.29
CA TYR A 181 -7.75 -2.68 11.63
C TYR A 181 -7.78 -1.19 11.95
N LYS A 182 -8.94 -0.56 11.92
CA LYS A 182 -9.07 0.85 12.35
C LYS A 182 -8.49 1.03 13.75
N ARG A 183 -8.90 0.21 14.73
CA ARG A 183 -8.35 0.29 16.09
C ARG A 183 -6.85 0.04 16.17
N ILE A 184 -6.32 -0.89 15.37
CA ILE A 184 -4.88 -1.19 15.31
C ILE A 184 -4.11 0.07 14.84
N PHE A 185 -4.52 0.68 13.74
CA PHE A 185 -3.83 1.85 13.19
C PHE A 185 -4.03 3.11 14.04
N ASP A 186 -5.20 3.29 14.64
CA ASP A 186 -5.45 4.35 15.64
C ASP A 186 -4.48 4.21 16.82
N ARG A 187 -4.31 2.99 17.34
CA ARG A 187 -3.37 2.70 18.45
C ARG A 187 -1.90 2.87 18.07
N PHE A 188 -1.54 2.69 16.81
CA PHE A 188 -0.18 3.02 16.34
C PHE A 188 0.08 4.53 16.34
N GLY A 189 -0.96 5.36 16.38
CA GLY A 189 -0.84 6.82 16.28
C GLY A 189 -0.44 7.29 14.88
N LEU A 190 -0.79 6.55 13.84
CA LEU A 190 -0.50 6.89 12.45
C LEU A 190 -1.71 7.52 11.76
N GLN A 191 -1.47 8.50 10.91
CA GLN A 191 -2.48 9.03 10.01
C GLN A 191 -2.63 8.08 8.82
N TYR A 192 -3.83 7.57 8.61
CA TYR A 192 -4.13 6.61 7.54
C TYR A 192 -5.49 6.87 6.91
N ARG A 193 -5.71 6.26 5.75
CA ARG A 193 -7.03 6.13 5.12
C ARG A 193 -7.30 4.69 4.77
N ALA A 194 -8.53 4.24 5.02
CA ALA A 194 -9.04 3.00 4.43
C ALA A 194 -9.65 3.34 3.07
N VAL A 195 -9.15 2.73 2.01
CA VAL A 195 -9.53 3.03 0.62
C VAL A 195 -10.03 1.77 -0.07
N ALA A 196 -11.06 1.89 -0.89
CA ALA A 196 -11.50 0.79 -1.74
C ALA A 196 -10.39 0.47 -2.76
N ALA A 197 -10.13 -0.82 -2.98
CA ALA A 197 -9.02 -1.30 -3.79
C ALA A 197 -9.40 -2.48 -4.68
N ASP A 198 -8.60 -2.72 -5.71
CA ASP A 198 -8.70 -3.92 -6.53
C ASP A 198 -8.20 -5.16 -5.78
N THR A 199 -8.77 -6.32 -6.07
CA THR A 199 -8.41 -7.57 -5.37
C THR A 199 -7.14 -8.24 -5.92
N GLY A 200 -6.66 -7.82 -7.08
CA GLY A 200 -5.43 -8.30 -7.69
C GLY A 200 -5.32 -9.82 -7.83
N ALA A 201 -4.11 -10.34 -7.68
CA ALA A 201 -3.82 -11.78 -7.77
C ALA A 201 -4.42 -12.62 -6.63
N ILE A 202 -4.83 -12.00 -5.51
CA ILE A 202 -5.50 -12.68 -4.41
C ILE A 202 -6.92 -13.06 -4.82
N GLY A 203 -7.59 -12.18 -5.60
CA GLY A 203 -8.96 -12.38 -6.09
C GLY A 203 -10.01 -12.05 -5.04
N GLY A 204 -11.28 -12.15 -5.40
CA GLY A 204 -12.43 -11.82 -4.57
C GLY A 204 -13.29 -10.69 -5.15
N ASP A 205 -14.36 -10.30 -4.45
CA ASP A 205 -15.35 -9.35 -4.95
C ASP A 205 -15.28 -7.95 -4.28
N ALA A 206 -14.59 -7.84 -3.14
CA ALA A 206 -14.43 -6.57 -2.43
C ALA A 206 -13.14 -6.54 -1.62
N SER A 207 -12.49 -5.39 -1.57
CA SER A 207 -11.32 -5.18 -0.73
C SER A 207 -11.16 -3.72 -0.31
N HIS A 208 -10.47 -3.51 0.82
CA HIS A 208 -10.02 -2.20 1.27
C HIS A 208 -8.56 -2.27 1.72
N GLU A 209 -7.80 -1.30 1.28
CA GLU A 209 -6.43 -1.06 1.74
C GLU A 209 -6.41 -0.03 2.87
N PHE A 210 -5.52 -0.24 3.82
CA PHE A 210 -5.18 0.75 4.84
C PHE A 210 -3.87 1.39 4.45
N GLN A 211 -3.92 2.67 4.11
CA GLN A 211 -2.84 3.44 3.54
C GLN A 211 -2.35 4.49 4.53
N VAL A 212 -1.12 4.38 5.01
CA VAL A 212 -0.48 5.43 5.81
C VAL A 212 -0.10 6.58 4.90
N ILE A 213 -0.48 7.79 5.28
CA ILE A 213 -0.26 8.99 4.47
C ILE A 213 1.21 9.41 4.57
N ALA A 214 1.90 9.43 3.45
CA ALA A 214 3.28 9.87 3.33
C ALA A 214 3.61 10.26 1.88
N ASP A 215 4.36 11.34 1.67
CA ASP A 215 4.70 11.85 0.34
C ASP A 215 5.54 10.88 -0.50
N THR A 216 6.30 10.01 0.17
CA THR A 216 7.11 8.94 -0.44
C THR A 216 6.30 7.67 -0.76
N GLY A 217 4.99 7.66 -0.47
CA GLY A 217 4.11 6.53 -0.77
C GLY A 217 4.09 6.17 -2.25
N GLU A 218 4.03 4.87 -2.57
CA GLU A 218 3.96 4.38 -3.95
C GLU A 218 2.56 4.54 -4.54
N ASP A 219 1.50 4.47 -3.72
CA ASP A 219 0.11 4.51 -4.16
C ASP A 219 -0.44 5.93 -4.22
N ALA A 220 -1.24 6.20 -5.23
CA ALA A 220 -2.04 7.41 -5.31
C ALA A 220 -3.43 7.14 -4.74
N ILE A 221 -3.76 7.83 -3.66
CA ILE A 221 -5.04 7.73 -2.96
C ILE A 221 -5.92 8.89 -3.36
N VAL A 222 -7.09 8.58 -3.86
CA VAL A 222 -8.15 9.52 -4.20
C VAL A 222 -9.13 9.62 -3.04
N TYR A 223 -9.47 10.82 -2.63
CA TYR A 223 -10.45 11.03 -1.56
C TYR A 223 -11.23 12.32 -1.75
N CYS A 224 -12.41 12.41 -1.14
CA CYS A 224 -13.18 13.63 -1.06
C CYS A 224 -12.95 14.28 0.31
N PRO A 225 -12.44 15.54 0.39
CA PRO A 225 -12.21 16.20 1.69
C PRO A 225 -13.47 16.45 2.52
N THR A 226 -14.64 16.45 1.89
CA THR A 226 -15.94 16.77 2.48
C THR A 226 -16.83 15.55 2.74
N SER A 227 -16.34 14.34 2.48
CA SER A 227 -17.06 13.09 2.70
C SER A 227 -16.11 11.94 3.08
N ASP A 228 -16.67 10.75 3.33
CA ASP A 228 -15.91 9.52 3.59
C ASP A 228 -15.44 8.80 2.33
N TYR A 229 -15.69 9.33 1.12
CA TYR A 229 -15.26 8.69 -0.12
C TYR A 229 -13.73 8.63 -0.20
N ALA A 230 -13.21 7.44 -0.34
CA ALA A 230 -11.79 7.20 -0.61
C ALA A 230 -11.60 5.90 -1.42
N ALA A 231 -10.69 5.94 -2.40
CA ALA A 231 -10.35 4.80 -3.25
C ALA A 231 -8.90 4.88 -3.72
N ASN A 232 -8.29 3.73 -4.02
CA ASN A 232 -7.07 3.72 -4.81
C ASN A 232 -7.38 4.29 -6.21
N ILE A 233 -6.43 5.03 -6.80
CA ILE A 233 -6.62 5.67 -8.12
C ILE A 233 -7.01 4.65 -9.20
N GLU A 234 -6.56 3.42 -9.06
CA GLU A 234 -6.87 2.33 -9.98
C GLU A 234 -8.36 1.98 -9.99
N LEU A 235 -9.06 2.21 -8.88
CA LEU A 235 -10.48 1.89 -8.72
C LEU A 235 -11.39 3.12 -8.69
N ALA A 236 -10.86 4.30 -8.38
CA ALA A 236 -11.64 5.52 -8.20
C ALA A 236 -12.49 5.82 -9.44
N GLU A 237 -13.82 5.90 -9.28
CA GLU A 237 -14.74 6.16 -10.38
C GLU A 237 -14.57 7.58 -10.91
N ALA A 238 -14.45 7.71 -12.23
CA ALA A 238 -14.42 8.99 -12.93
C ALA A 238 -15.81 9.31 -13.48
N LEU A 239 -16.46 10.31 -12.91
CA LEU A 239 -17.72 10.82 -13.45
C LEU A 239 -17.48 11.58 -14.76
N PRO A 240 -18.48 11.63 -15.68
CA PRO A 240 -18.39 12.46 -16.88
C PRO A 240 -18.31 13.94 -16.47
N LEU A 241 -17.35 14.67 -17.05
CA LEU A 241 -17.18 16.10 -16.77
C LEU A 241 -18.14 16.99 -17.56
N LEU A 242 -18.83 16.41 -18.54
CA LEU A 242 -19.82 17.06 -19.37
C LEU A 242 -21.14 16.31 -19.21
N ALA A 243 -22.18 17.00 -18.78
CA ALA A 243 -23.49 16.38 -18.57
C ALA A 243 -24.21 16.08 -19.91
N THR A 244 -24.01 16.93 -20.91
CA THR A 244 -24.60 16.80 -22.26
C THR A 244 -23.59 17.24 -23.30
N ARG A 245 -23.70 16.66 -24.50
CA ARG A 245 -22.93 17.09 -25.67
C ARG A 245 -23.40 18.45 -26.13
N ALA A 246 -22.47 19.42 -26.23
CA ALA A 246 -22.80 20.73 -26.82
C ALA A 246 -23.09 20.61 -28.32
N ALA A 247 -23.81 21.59 -28.88
CA ALA A 247 -23.99 21.66 -30.33
C ALA A 247 -22.65 21.87 -31.04
N ALA A 248 -22.49 21.24 -32.19
CA ALA A 248 -21.30 21.41 -33.03
C ALA A 248 -21.28 22.82 -33.64
N GLU A 249 -20.25 23.57 -33.38
CA GLU A 249 -20.05 24.95 -33.84
C GLU A 249 -19.00 25.06 -34.94
N GLN A 250 -18.04 24.11 -34.98
CA GLN A 250 -16.91 24.13 -35.91
C GLN A 250 -17.17 23.18 -37.09
N THR A 251 -16.66 23.59 -38.24
CA THR A 251 -16.56 22.67 -39.40
C THR A 251 -15.35 21.77 -39.22
N MET A 252 -15.54 20.49 -39.47
CA MET A 252 -14.46 19.53 -39.46
C MET A 252 -13.39 19.90 -40.51
N ALA A 253 -12.13 19.90 -40.10
CA ALA A 253 -11.00 20.22 -40.99
C ALA A 253 -9.81 19.30 -40.73
N ARG A 254 -9.13 18.90 -41.81
CA ARG A 254 -7.82 18.23 -41.72
C ARG A 254 -6.72 19.31 -41.63
N THR A 255 -6.07 19.37 -40.51
CA THR A 255 -5.15 20.47 -40.12
C THR A 255 -3.71 19.98 -40.06
N PRO A 256 -2.77 20.65 -40.74
CA PRO A 256 -1.34 20.30 -40.65
C PRO A 256 -0.78 20.55 -39.23
N THR A 257 -0.08 19.54 -38.68
CA THR A 257 0.59 19.60 -37.39
C THR A 257 1.98 18.98 -37.46
N PRO A 258 2.89 19.55 -38.24
CA PRO A 258 4.17 18.94 -38.58
C PRO A 258 5.03 18.70 -37.33
N GLY A 259 5.45 17.46 -37.12
CA GLY A 259 6.30 17.02 -35.99
C GLY A 259 5.61 17.11 -34.63
N ARG A 260 4.26 17.24 -34.56
CA ARG A 260 3.49 17.32 -33.32
C ARG A 260 2.63 16.06 -33.16
N SER A 261 3.01 15.21 -32.18
CA SER A 261 2.36 13.92 -31.94
C SER A 261 1.73 13.78 -30.56
N THR A 262 2.02 14.70 -29.61
CA THR A 262 1.40 14.73 -28.29
C THR A 262 0.22 15.68 -28.25
N CYS A 263 -0.76 15.41 -27.40
CA CYS A 263 -1.93 16.30 -27.25
C CYS A 263 -1.50 17.72 -26.81
N GLU A 264 -0.48 17.81 -25.97
CA GLU A 264 0.10 19.06 -25.48
C GLU A 264 0.68 19.90 -26.63
N ASP A 265 1.50 19.28 -27.49
CA ASP A 265 2.12 19.95 -28.62
C ASP A 265 1.11 20.40 -29.66
N VAL A 266 0.11 19.54 -29.92
CA VAL A 266 -0.98 19.84 -30.86
C VAL A 266 -1.85 20.99 -30.34
N ALA A 267 -2.24 20.95 -29.07
CA ALA A 267 -3.00 22.03 -28.44
C ALA A 267 -2.24 23.37 -28.49
N ALA A 268 -0.94 23.35 -28.16
CA ALA A 268 -0.08 24.54 -28.22
C ALA A 268 0.04 25.09 -29.64
N LEU A 269 0.26 24.23 -30.66
CA LEU A 269 0.37 24.65 -32.05
C LEU A 269 -0.92 25.29 -32.57
N LEU A 270 -2.06 24.72 -32.19
CA LEU A 270 -3.37 25.16 -32.69
C LEU A 270 -4.01 26.28 -31.83
N GLY A 271 -3.36 26.66 -30.73
CA GLY A 271 -3.88 27.66 -29.79
C GLY A 271 -5.16 27.21 -29.07
N LEU A 272 -5.27 25.92 -28.78
CA LEU A 272 -6.42 25.27 -28.17
C LEU A 272 -6.14 24.86 -26.72
N SER A 273 -7.20 24.66 -25.94
CA SER A 273 -7.07 23.99 -24.64
C SER A 273 -6.76 22.51 -24.84
N LEU A 274 -5.91 21.96 -23.96
CA LEU A 274 -5.65 20.53 -23.92
C LEU A 274 -6.94 19.68 -23.74
N THR A 275 -7.94 20.25 -23.07
CA THR A 275 -9.26 19.64 -22.87
C THR A 275 -10.09 19.49 -24.14
N GLN A 276 -9.68 20.12 -25.24
CA GLN A 276 -10.32 19.96 -26.57
C GLN A 276 -9.68 18.85 -27.40
N THR A 277 -8.57 18.29 -26.96
CA THR A 277 -7.87 17.20 -27.65
C THR A 277 -8.28 15.83 -27.11
N VAL A 278 -8.17 14.81 -27.94
CA VAL A 278 -8.45 13.41 -27.61
C VAL A 278 -7.22 12.55 -27.88
N LYS A 279 -6.79 11.83 -26.87
CA LYS A 279 -5.69 10.88 -26.90
C LYS A 279 -6.20 9.50 -27.34
N SER A 280 -5.54 8.91 -28.33
CA SER A 280 -5.84 7.61 -28.90
C SER A 280 -4.85 6.55 -28.42
N LEU A 281 -5.35 5.50 -27.79
CA LEU A 281 -4.55 4.36 -27.32
C LEU A 281 -5.07 3.08 -27.99
N VAL A 282 -4.15 2.25 -28.49
CA VAL A 282 -4.52 1.05 -29.23
C VAL A 282 -4.16 -0.20 -28.45
N LEU A 283 -5.17 -1.00 -28.17
CA LEU A 283 -5.04 -2.30 -27.49
C LEU A 283 -5.38 -3.43 -28.48
N ALA A 284 -4.95 -4.64 -28.13
CA ALA A 284 -5.30 -5.85 -28.85
C ALA A 284 -5.71 -6.97 -27.90
N THR A 285 -6.72 -7.74 -28.29
CA THR A 285 -7.13 -8.99 -27.64
C THR A 285 -6.87 -10.15 -28.57
N ASP A 286 -6.26 -11.22 -28.05
CA ASP A 286 -5.79 -12.35 -28.81
C ASP A 286 -6.61 -13.62 -28.54
N VAL A 287 -7.04 -14.30 -29.61
CA VAL A 287 -7.57 -15.66 -29.52
C VAL A 287 -6.43 -16.62 -29.79
N LYS A 288 -6.19 -17.55 -28.86
CA LYS A 288 -5.12 -18.55 -28.92
C LYS A 288 -5.70 -19.94 -29.21
N ASN A 289 -4.95 -20.76 -29.94
CA ASN A 289 -5.23 -22.19 -30.09
C ASN A 289 -4.76 -23.00 -28.86
N GLU A 290 -5.00 -24.30 -28.86
CA GLU A 290 -4.56 -25.21 -27.79
C GLU A 290 -3.03 -25.27 -27.60
N ALA A 291 -2.27 -24.94 -28.64
CA ALA A 291 -0.80 -24.85 -28.61
C ALA A 291 -0.29 -23.51 -28.05
N GLY A 292 -1.19 -22.53 -27.81
CA GLY A 292 -0.86 -21.21 -27.32
C GLY A 292 -0.54 -20.18 -28.40
N ASP A 293 -0.62 -20.55 -29.69
CA ASP A 293 -0.38 -19.63 -30.80
C ASP A 293 -1.55 -18.71 -31.04
N ILE A 294 -1.27 -17.44 -31.34
CA ILE A 294 -2.30 -16.43 -31.66
C ILE A 294 -2.90 -16.74 -33.04
N THR A 295 -4.20 -17.04 -33.07
CA THR A 295 -4.93 -17.34 -34.32
C THR A 295 -5.68 -16.15 -34.85
N LYS A 296 -6.06 -15.20 -33.99
CA LYS A 296 -6.78 -13.99 -34.34
C LYS A 296 -6.52 -12.91 -33.31
N SER A 297 -6.33 -11.67 -33.75
CA SER A 297 -6.30 -10.49 -32.91
C SER A 297 -7.44 -9.55 -33.28
N THR A 298 -8.05 -8.92 -32.27
CA THR A 298 -9.01 -7.84 -32.45
C THR A 298 -8.37 -6.55 -31.93
N VAL A 299 -8.41 -5.51 -32.75
CA VAL A 299 -7.81 -4.21 -32.42
C VAL A 299 -8.87 -3.27 -31.85
N TRP A 300 -8.52 -2.62 -30.75
CA TRP A 300 -9.36 -1.71 -29.99
C TRP A 300 -8.73 -0.33 -29.95
N LEU A 301 -9.52 0.71 -30.20
CA LEU A 301 -9.12 2.10 -30.04
C LEU A 301 -9.81 2.68 -28.81
N LEU A 302 -9.03 2.98 -27.77
CA LEU A 302 -9.50 3.61 -26.55
C LEU A 302 -9.22 5.11 -26.61
N LEU A 303 -10.23 5.91 -26.32
CA LEU A 303 -10.19 7.37 -26.42
C LEU A 303 -10.37 8.00 -25.04
N VAL A 304 -9.37 8.78 -24.59
CA VAL A 304 -9.44 9.60 -23.38
C VAL A 304 -9.15 11.06 -23.73
N ARG A 305 -9.68 12.01 -22.96
CA ARG A 305 -9.40 13.43 -23.18
C ARG A 305 -7.90 13.71 -23.02
N GLY A 306 -7.36 14.67 -23.75
CA GLY A 306 -5.92 14.89 -23.88
C GLY A 306 -5.18 15.13 -22.55
N ASP A 307 -5.84 15.71 -21.55
CA ASP A 307 -5.33 15.93 -20.19
C ASP A 307 -5.49 14.72 -19.26
N HIS A 308 -6.11 13.63 -19.73
CA HIS A 308 -6.34 12.41 -18.96
C HIS A 308 -5.40 11.27 -19.36
N SER A 309 -5.28 10.28 -18.48
CA SER A 309 -4.54 9.04 -18.70
C SER A 309 -5.46 7.84 -18.65
N LEU A 310 -5.15 6.82 -19.47
CA LEU A 310 -5.84 5.54 -19.42
C LEU A 310 -5.61 4.85 -18.07
N ASN A 311 -6.66 4.25 -17.55
CA ASN A 311 -6.61 3.31 -16.43
C ASN A 311 -6.76 1.89 -16.98
N GLU A 312 -5.67 1.11 -16.94
CA GLU A 312 -5.65 -0.24 -17.53
C GLU A 312 -6.57 -1.22 -16.76
N ILE A 313 -6.71 -1.06 -15.44
CA ILE A 313 -7.59 -1.90 -14.61
C ILE A 313 -9.06 -1.66 -14.99
N LYS A 314 -9.46 -0.41 -15.18
CA LYS A 314 -10.80 -0.08 -15.65
C LYS A 314 -11.02 -0.51 -17.10
N ALA A 315 -10.03 -0.33 -17.98
CA ALA A 315 -10.07 -0.84 -19.35
C ALA A 315 -10.29 -2.35 -19.38
N GLY A 316 -9.65 -3.10 -18.49
CA GLY A 316 -9.86 -4.55 -18.31
C GLY A 316 -11.26 -4.95 -17.85
N LYS A 317 -12.13 -4.02 -17.44
CA LYS A 317 -13.54 -4.27 -17.10
C LYS A 317 -14.50 -4.05 -18.29
N VAL A 318 -14.01 -3.49 -19.38
CA VAL A 318 -14.79 -3.25 -20.62
C VAL A 318 -15.12 -4.58 -21.28
N GLU A 319 -16.34 -4.71 -21.79
CA GLU A 319 -16.78 -5.92 -22.50
C GLU A 319 -15.88 -6.21 -23.71
N GLY A 320 -15.34 -7.42 -23.78
CA GLY A 320 -14.37 -7.84 -24.79
C GLY A 320 -12.90 -7.61 -24.43
N LEU A 321 -12.59 -6.88 -23.36
CA LEU A 321 -11.23 -6.72 -22.80
C LEU A 321 -11.02 -7.51 -21.50
N LYS A 322 -12.08 -8.06 -20.91
CA LYS A 322 -12.08 -8.77 -19.61
C LYS A 322 -11.20 -10.00 -19.56
N ASP A 323 -11.05 -10.69 -20.68
CA ASP A 323 -10.27 -11.93 -20.77
C ASP A 323 -8.76 -11.68 -20.97
N GLY A 324 -8.36 -10.42 -20.90
CA GLY A 324 -7.00 -9.95 -21.07
C GLY A 324 -6.79 -9.20 -22.38
N PHE A 325 -5.89 -8.24 -22.32
CA PHE A 325 -5.46 -7.43 -23.47
C PHE A 325 -3.97 -7.12 -23.37
N ARG A 326 -3.43 -6.62 -24.45
CA ARG A 326 -2.09 -6.03 -24.54
C ARG A 326 -2.15 -4.73 -25.34
N PHE A 327 -1.13 -3.91 -25.24
CA PHE A 327 -0.95 -2.82 -26.20
C PHE A 327 -0.68 -3.43 -27.58
N ALA A 328 -1.28 -2.82 -28.61
CA ALA A 328 -1.06 -3.24 -29.98
C ALA A 328 0.39 -2.95 -30.41
N THR A 329 0.95 -3.82 -31.23
CA THR A 329 2.28 -3.61 -31.82
C THR A 329 2.22 -2.51 -32.87
N VAL A 330 3.37 -1.89 -33.17
CA VAL A 330 3.47 -0.87 -34.23
C VAL A 330 2.97 -1.40 -35.57
N ALA A 331 3.27 -2.67 -35.90
CA ALA A 331 2.81 -3.30 -37.13
C ALA A 331 1.29 -3.43 -37.21
N GLU A 332 0.62 -3.80 -36.11
CA GLU A 332 -0.85 -3.86 -36.03
C GLU A 332 -1.46 -2.46 -36.16
N ILE A 333 -0.83 -1.46 -35.55
CA ILE A 333 -1.27 -0.05 -35.67
C ILE A 333 -1.16 0.42 -37.13
N GLU A 334 -0.01 0.23 -37.76
CA GLU A 334 0.19 0.62 -39.15
C GLU A 334 -0.77 -0.11 -40.11
N ASP A 335 -1.06 -1.38 -39.86
CA ASP A 335 -2.00 -2.18 -40.62
C ASP A 335 -3.45 -1.70 -40.52
N HIS A 336 -3.89 -1.27 -39.32
CA HIS A 336 -5.27 -0.84 -39.09
C HIS A 336 -5.49 0.66 -39.32
N PHE A 337 -4.50 1.49 -39.03
CA PHE A 337 -4.64 2.95 -39.11
C PHE A 337 -3.91 3.56 -40.31
N GLY A 338 -2.87 2.91 -40.81
CA GLY A 338 -2.07 3.39 -41.96
C GLY A 338 -0.97 4.36 -41.59
N CYS A 339 -0.75 4.62 -40.30
CA CYS A 339 0.33 5.47 -39.83
C CYS A 339 0.87 4.93 -38.50
N LYS A 340 2.01 5.47 -38.08
CA LYS A 340 2.64 5.16 -36.79
C LYS A 340 1.89 5.84 -35.63
N PRO A 341 2.09 5.35 -34.39
CA PRO A 341 1.57 6.04 -33.20
C PRO A 341 1.94 7.52 -33.17
N GLY A 342 1.02 8.35 -32.63
CA GLY A 342 1.17 9.80 -32.51
C GLY A 342 0.16 10.60 -33.33
N TYR A 343 -0.45 9.98 -34.34
CA TYR A 343 -1.42 10.65 -35.24
C TYR A 343 -2.71 9.85 -35.40
N LEU A 344 -3.05 9.00 -34.42
CA LEU A 344 -4.17 8.07 -34.49
C LEU A 344 -5.48 8.72 -34.11
N GLY A 345 -6.56 8.33 -34.80
CA GLY A 345 -7.92 8.78 -34.51
C GLY A 345 -8.97 7.78 -34.98
N PRO A 346 -10.24 7.99 -34.56
CA PRO A 346 -11.34 7.07 -34.88
C PRO A 346 -11.85 7.17 -36.32
N MET A 347 -11.43 8.20 -37.06
CA MET A 347 -11.92 8.46 -38.40
C MET A 347 -10.94 7.97 -39.48
N GLY A 348 -11.46 7.24 -40.50
CA GLY A 348 -10.65 6.87 -41.67
C GLY A 348 -9.65 5.74 -41.41
N THR A 349 -9.95 4.81 -40.52
CA THR A 349 -9.14 3.59 -40.28
C THR A 349 -9.13 2.70 -41.54
N LYS A 350 -7.99 2.06 -41.85
CA LYS A 350 -7.87 1.15 -43.01
C LYS A 350 -8.58 -0.18 -42.80
N LYS A 351 -8.61 -0.64 -41.55
CA LYS A 351 -9.31 -1.86 -41.12
C LYS A 351 -10.24 -1.55 -39.95
N PRO A 352 -11.30 -2.33 -39.76
CA PRO A 352 -12.20 -2.12 -38.63
C PRO A 352 -11.48 -2.21 -37.30
N VAL A 353 -11.80 -1.29 -36.39
CA VAL A 353 -11.37 -1.26 -35.00
C VAL A 353 -12.60 -1.10 -34.10
N LYS A 354 -12.53 -1.63 -32.89
CA LYS A 354 -13.55 -1.39 -31.86
C LYS A 354 -13.22 -0.11 -31.12
N VAL A 355 -14.15 0.84 -31.09
CA VAL A 355 -13.95 2.15 -30.46
C VAL A 355 -14.60 2.18 -29.08
N VAL A 356 -13.80 2.44 -28.06
CA VAL A 356 -14.25 2.67 -26.69
C VAL A 356 -13.91 4.10 -26.31
N ALA A 357 -14.91 4.91 -26.03
CA ALA A 357 -14.71 6.28 -25.57
C ALA A 357 -14.89 6.39 -24.04
N ASP A 358 -14.00 7.14 -23.40
CA ASP A 358 -14.26 7.59 -22.03
C ASP A 358 -15.58 8.38 -21.98
N ARG A 359 -16.28 8.32 -20.83
CA ARG A 359 -17.56 9.02 -20.61
C ARG A 359 -17.49 10.51 -20.96
N THR A 360 -16.34 11.17 -20.66
CA THR A 360 -16.11 12.58 -21.00
C THR A 360 -15.95 12.78 -22.50
N VAL A 361 -15.17 11.90 -23.17
CA VAL A 361 -14.93 11.99 -24.63
C VAL A 361 -16.21 11.77 -25.42
N ALA A 362 -17.07 10.84 -24.99
CA ALA A 362 -18.38 10.59 -25.62
C ALA A 362 -19.31 11.83 -25.59
N ALA A 363 -19.09 12.73 -24.63
CA ALA A 363 -19.86 13.98 -24.49
C ALA A 363 -19.16 15.21 -25.09
N MET A 364 -17.97 15.06 -25.68
CA MET A 364 -17.25 16.18 -26.32
C MET A 364 -17.86 16.54 -27.68
N SER A 365 -17.76 17.83 -28.03
CA SER A 365 -18.04 18.39 -29.35
C SER A 365 -16.82 19.15 -29.87
N ASP A 366 -16.70 19.27 -31.19
CA ASP A 366 -15.64 20.01 -31.85
C ASP A 366 -14.22 19.64 -31.39
N PHE A 367 -13.99 18.35 -31.09
CA PHE A 367 -12.73 17.87 -30.54
C PHE A 367 -11.64 17.64 -31.61
N VAL A 368 -10.41 17.55 -31.17
CA VAL A 368 -9.24 17.33 -32.01
C VAL A 368 -8.65 15.94 -31.74
N CYS A 369 -8.39 15.18 -32.79
CA CYS A 369 -7.69 13.89 -32.72
C CYS A 369 -6.78 13.67 -33.93
N GLY A 370 -5.97 12.62 -33.93
CA GLY A 370 -5.14 12.26 -35.07
C GLY A 370 -5.95 11.97 -36.35
N ALA A 371 -5.37 12.26 -37.49
CA ALA A 371 -5.98 12.06 -38.82
C ALA A 371 -5.65 10.70 -39.45
N ASN A 372 -5.00 9.78 -38.75
CA ASN A 372 -4.43 8.54 -39.25
C ASN A 372 -3.41 8.79 -40.41
N GLU A 373 -2.77 9.93 -40.36
CA GLU A 373 -1.74 10.36 -41.29
C GLU A 373 -0.67 11.17 -40.58
N ALA A 374 0.59 10.90 -40.88
CA ALA A 374 1.71 11.61 -40.28
C ALA A 374 1.60 13.12 -40.50
N ASP A 375 1.87 13.89 -39.45
CA ASP A 375 1.85 15.37 -39.45
C ASP A 375 0.47 16.01 -39.66
N PHE A 376 -0.62 15.26 -39.45
CA PHE A 376 -1.99 15.80 -39.55
C PHE A 376 -2.89 15.39 -38.38
N HIS A 377 -3.74 16.33 -37.96
CA HIS A 377 -4.84 16.11 -37.04
C HIS A 377 -6.18 16.58 -37.65
N ILE A 378 -7.28 16.06 -37.15
CA ILE A 378 -8.62 16.51 -37.49
C ILE A 378 -9.10 17.44 -36.39
N THR A 379 -9.56 18.65 -36.75
CA THR A 379 -10.15 19.63 -35.84
C THR A 379 -11.65 19.73 -36.10
N GLY A 380 -12.43 20.15 -35.09
CA GLY A 380 -13.88 20.32 -35.21
C GLY A 380 -14.63 19.00 -35.43
N LEU A 381 -14.11 17.88 -34.92
CA LEU A 381 -14.69 16.54 -35.10
C LEU A 381 -15.87 16.33 -34.12
N ASN A 382 -16.95 15.73 -34.59
CA ASN A 382 -18.17 15.51 -33.83
C ASN A 382 -18.75 14.12 -34.02
N TRP A 383 -19.13 13.50 -32.91
CA TRP A 383 -19.90 12.26 -32.92
C TRP A 383 -21.29 12.46 -33.56
N GLY A 384 -21.78 11.48 -34.32
CA GLY A 384 -23.08 11.49 -34.98
C GLY A 384 -23.16 12.39 -36.21
N ARG A 385 -22.25 13.35 -36.40
CA ARG A 385 -22.14 14.19 -37.58
C ARG A 385 -21.08 13.71 -38.57
N ASP A 386 -19.86 13.54 -38.08
CA ASP A 386 -18.66 13.24 -38.90
C ASP A 386 -18.25 11.78 -38.80
N LEU A 387 -18.53 11.15 -37.68
CA LEU A 387 -18.24 9.75 -37.39
C LEU A 387 -19.40 9.13 -36.57
N PRO A 388 -19.57 7.79 -36.63
CA PRO A 388 -20.57 7.11 -35.82
C PRO A 388 -20.28 7.26 -34.33
N GLU A 389 -21.28 7.02 -33.49
CA GLU A 389 -21.10 6.93 -32.05
C GLU A 389 -20.08 5.82 -31.72
N PRO A 390 -19.34 5.92 -30.58
CA PRO A 390 -18.43 4.87 -30.16
C PRO A 390 -19.15 3.52 -29.99
N ASP A 391 -18.47 2.40 -30.25
CA ASP A 391 -19.05 1.07 -30.00
C ASP A 391 -19.43 0.89 -28.54
N GLN A 392 -18.62 1.45 -27.63
CA GLN A 392 -18.86 1.44 -26.18
C GLN A 392 -18.45 2.76 -25.55
N VAL A 393 -19.15 3.13 -24.47
CA VAL A 393 -18.81 4.26 -23.60
C VAL A 393 -18.59 3.71 -22.20
N ALA A 394 -17.41 3.94 -21.61
CA ALA A 394 -17.05 3.41 -20.31
C ALA A 394 -16.18 4.39 -19.51
N ASP A 395 -16.12 4.20 -18.21
CA ASP A 395 -15.10 4.83 -17.36
C ASP A 395 -13.77 4.09 -17.56
N ILE A 396 -12.85 4.69 -18.31
CA ILE A 396 -11.55 4.09 -18.66
C ILE A 396 -10.35 4.98 -18.31
N ARG A 397 -10.59 6.11 -17.62
CA ARG A 397 -9.53 7.05 -17.25
C ARG A 397 -9.20 7.02 -15.77
N ASN A 398 -8.00 7.45 -15.42
CA ASN A 398 -7.70 7.85 -14.06
C ASN A 398 -8.46 9.14 -13.72
N VAL A 399 -8.88 9.26 -12.47
CA VAL A 399 -9.37 10.54 -11.95
C VAL A 399 -8.20 11.51 -11.78
N VAL A 400 -8.52 12.79 -11.77
CA VAL A 400 -7.58 13.86 -11.48
C VAL A 400 -8.10 14.71 -10.31
N ALA A 401 -7.19 15.41 -9.62
CA ALA A 401 -7.59 16.33 -8.56
C ALA A 401 -8.53 17.40 -9.13
N GLY A 402 -9.63 17.67 -8.41
CA GLY A 402 -10.69 18.57 -8.85
C GLY A 402 -11.85 17.90 -9.61
N ASP A 403 -11.75 16.62 -9.97
CA ASP A 403 -12.88 15.87 -10.49
C ASP A 403 -14.05 15.83 -9.47
N PRO A 404 -15.30 15.78 -9.91
CA PRO A 404 -16.41 15.62 -9.00
C PRO A 404 -16.35 14.26 -8.28
N SER A 405 -16.65 14.27 -6.98
CA SER A 405 -16.70 13.05 -6.19
C SER A 405 -17.90 12.19 -6.59
N PRO A 406 -17.75 10.86 -6.75
CA PRO A 406 -18.84 9.96 -7.11
C PRO A 406 -20.04 9.97 -6.15
N ASP A 407 -19.84 10.33 -4.90
CA ASP A 407 -20.90 10.47 -3.89
C ASP A 407 -21.64 11.82 -3.95
N GLY A 408 -21.24 12.72 -4.87
CA GLY A 408 -21.85 14.02 -5.07
C GLY A 408 -21.59 15.06 -3.98
N GLN A 409 -20.65 14.78 -3.04
CA GLN A 409 -20.43 15.62 -1.86
C GLN A 409 -19.22 16.55 -1.96
N GLY A 410 -18.67 16.75 -3.16
CA GLY A 410 -17.54 17.67 -3.35
C GLY A 410 -16.66 17.30 -4.53
N VAL A 411 -15.40 17.68 -4.43
CA VAL A 411 -14.38 17.39 -5.45
C VAL A 411 -13.28 16.50 -4.88
N LEU A 412 -12.65 15.74 -5.76
CA LEU A 412 -11.62 14.79 -5.41
C LEU A 412 -10.27 15.49 -5.17
N ALA A 413 -9.55 15.03 -4.16
CA ALA A 413 -8.14 15.32 -3.93
C ALA A 413 -7.33 14.03 -4.04
N ILE A 414 -6.03 14.16 -4.32
CA ILE A 414 -5.11 13.03 -4.45
C ILE A 414 -3.93 13.24 -3.50
N GLN A 415 -3.57 12.19 -2.78
CA GLN A 415 -2.39 12.16 -1.91
C GLN A 415 -1.63 10.84 -2.08
N ARG A 416 -0.40 10.78 -1.58
CA ARG A 416 0.38 9.56 -1.61
C ARG A 416 0.17 8.75 -0.34
N GLY A 417 0.19 7.42 -0.48
CA GLY A 417 0.03 6.49 0.62
C GLY A 417 0.95 5.28 0.52
N ILE A 418 1.16 4.66 1.67
CA ILE A 418 1.90 3.43 1.85
C ILE A 418 0.91 2.38 2.32
N GLU A 419 0.66 1.36 1.51
CA GLU A 419 -0.18 0.23 1.89
C GLU A 419 0.45 -0.55 3.04
N VAL A 420 -0.21 -0.56 4.18
CA VAL A 420 0.26 -1.25 5.41
C VAL A 420 -0.66 -2.37 5.85
N GLY A 421 -1.88 -2.40 5.38
CA GLY A 421 -2.86 -3.43 5.66
C GLY A 421 -3.88 -3.55 4.55
N HIS A 422 -4.44 -4.74 4.40
CA HIS A 422 -5.41 -5.04 3.37
C HIS A 422 -6.43 -6.06 3.87
N VAL A 423 -7.70 -5.83 3.61
CA VAL A 423 -8.81 -6.72 3.94
C VAL A 423 -9.53 -7.14 2.65
N PHE A 424 -9.74 -8.46 2.48
CA PHE A 424 -10.34 -9.05 1.29
C PHE A 424 -11.53 -9.92 1.64
N TYR A 425 -12.60 -9.84 0.84
CA TYR A 425 -13.60 -10.88 0.75
C TYR A 425 -13.27 -11.78 -0.46
N LEU A 426 -12.95 -13.03 -0.22
CA LEU A 426 -12.46 -13.98 -1.23
C LEU A 426 -13.57 -14.82 -1.88
N GLY A 427 -14.69 -14.99 -1.17
CA GLY A 427 -15.75 -15.92 -1.59
C GLY A 427 -15.34 -17.40 -1.52
N THR A 428 -15.93 -18.22 -2.38
CA THR A 428 -15.72 -19.68 -2.40
C THR A 428 -14.80 -20.15 -3.53
N LYS A 429 -14.76 -19.42 -4.63
CA LYS A 429 -14.25 -19.89 -5.93
C LYS A 429 -12.74 -20.10 -5.99
N LYS A 430 -11.98 -19.28 -5.26
CA LYS A 430 -10.52 -19.22 -5.42
C LYS A 430 -9.80 -20.33 -4.64
N TYR A 431 -10.31 -20.70 -3.46
CA TYR A 431 -9.65 -21.63 -2.56
C TYR A 431 -10.56 -22.79 -2.14
N SER A 432 -11.71 -22.51 -1.54
CA SER A 432 -12.59 -23.55 -0.97
C SER A 432 -13.05 -24.57 -2.01
N VAL A 433 -13.49 -24.12 -3.18
CA VAL A 433 -13.97 -25.01 -4.25
C VAL A 433 -12.83 -25.84 -4.86
N PRO A 434 -11.72 -25.27 -5.35
CA PRO A 434 -10.61 -26.03 -5.91
C PRO A 434 -10.01 -27.04 -4.92
N MET A 435 -9.86 -26.66 -3.66
CA MET A 435 -9.30 -27.51 -2.61
C MET A 435 -10.33 -28.47 -1.97
N LYS A 436 -11.59 -28.44 -2.43
CA LYS A 436 -12.70 -29.24 -1.88
C LYS A 436 -12.87 -29.07 -0.37
N ALA A 437 -12.64 -27.83 0.10
CA ALA A 437 -12.78 -27.46 1.50
C ALA A 437 -14.25 -27.17 1.79
N VAL A 438 -14.92 -28.10 2.50
CA VAL A 438 -16.36 -28.08 2.74
C VAL A 438 -16.69 -28.38 4.20
N PHE A 439 -17.82 -27.85 4.66
CA PHE A 439 -18.47 -28.20 5.91
C PHE A 439 -19.86 -28.82 5.62
N LEU A 440 -20.44 -29.48 6.59
CA LEU A 440 -21.81 -29.96 6.49
C LEU A 440 -22.79 -28.92 7.03
N ASP A 441 -23.79 -28.58 6.21
CA ASP A 441 -24.87 -27.68 6.59
C ASP A 441 -25.88 -28.32 7.55
N GLU A 442 -26.95 -27.62 7.88
CA GLU A 442 -28.01 -28.09 8.78
C GLU A 442 -28.73 -29.35 8.28
N ASN A 443 -28.68 -29.60 6.98
CA ASN A 443 -29.28 -30.78 6.33
C ASN A 443 -28.25 -31.89 6.05
N GLY A 444 -27.01 -31.73 6.53
CA GLY A 444 -25.93 -32.70 6.30
C GLY A 444 -25.35 -32.63 4.88
N LYS A 445 -25.62 -31.58 4.11
CA LYS A 445 -25.08 -31.41 2.77
C LYS A 445 -23.74 -30.68 2.82
N PRO A 446 -22.74 -31.07 2.00
CA PRO A 446 -21.47 -30.37 1.91
C PRO A 446 -21.63 -29.02 1.22
N GLN A 447 -21.11 -27.99 1.87
CA GLN A 447 -21.06 -26.59 1.36
C GLN A 447 -19.62 -26.10 1.40
N PRO A 448 -19.14 -25.35 0.38
CA PRO A 448 -17.83 -24.72 0.43
C PRO A 448 -17.82 -23.57 1.43
N PHE A 449 -16.68 -23.34 2.10
CA PHE A 449 -16.52 -22.18 2.96
C PHE A 449 -16.50 -20.88 2.15
N GLU A 450 -17.20 -19.87 2.65
CA GLU A 450 -16.95 -18.49 2.27
C GLU A 450 -15.73 -17.98 3.04
N MET A 451 -14.78 -17.37 2.35
CA MET A 451 -13.50 -16.98 2.93
C MET A 451 -13.25 -15.49 2.85
N GLY A 452 -12.54 -14.96 3.85
CA GLY A 452 -11.89 -13.66 3.85
C GLY A 452 -10.40 -13.79 4.16
N CYS A 453 -9.61 -12.82 3.71
CA CYS A 453 -8.18 -12.73 3.99
C CYS A 453 -7.82 -11.31 4.45
N TYR A 454 -6.99 -11.19 5.49
CA TYR A 454 -6.75 -9.93 6.17
C TYR A 454 -5.28 -9.79 6.55
N GLY A 455 -4.49 -9.01 5.79
CA GLY A 455 -3.06 -8.86 5.95
C GLY A 455 -2.64 -7.53 6.58
N ILE A 456 -1.59 -7.54 7.41
CA ILE A 456 -0.85 -6.35 7.87
C ILE A 456 0.64 -6.62 7.72
N GLY A 457 1.34 -5.73 7.01
CA GLY A 457 2.79 -5.78 6.87
C GLY A 457 3.48 -5.26 8.13
N VAL A 458 3.74 -6.15 9.11
CA VAL A 458 4.30 -5.77 10.42
C VAL A 458 5.59 -4.98 10.28
N THR A 459 6.54 -5.47 9.51
CA THR A 459 7.83 -4.79 9.30
C THR A 459 7.71 -3.53 8.44
N ARG A 460 6.71 -3.47 7.55
CA ARG A 460 6.42 -2.27 6.75
C ARG A 460 5.90 -1.11 7.61
N ILE A 461 5.20 -1.40 8.72
CA ILE A 461 4.75 -0.37 9.68
C ILE A 461 5.92 0.47 10.19
N LEU A 462 7.10 -0.12 10.43
CA LEU A 462 8.26 0.62 10.88
C LEU A 462 8.65 1.70 9.86
N GLY A 463 8.78 1.31 8.59
CA GLY A 463 9.11 2.23 7.51
C GLY A 463 8.06 3.31 7.35
N ALA A 464 6.78 2.94 7.31
CA ALA A 464 5.66 3.87 7.17
C ALA A 464 5.57 4.88 8.33
N ALA A 465 5.80 4.43 9.57
CA ALA A 465 5.82 5.30 10.74
C ALA A 465 6.94 6.35 10.66
N VAL A 466 8.12 5.95 10.18
CA VAL A 466 9.25 6.88 10.00
C VAL A 466 9.02 7.82 8.82
N GLU A 467 8.50 7.34 7.69
CA GLU A 467 8.18 8.21 6.55
C GLU A 467 7.19 9.32 6.93
N GLN A 468 6.21 9.00 7.75
CA GLN A 468 5.23 9.98 8.23
C GLN A 468 5.79 10.87 9.34
N ASN A 469 6.74 10.37 10.16
CA ASN A 469 7.18 11.00 11.39
C ASN A 469 8.71 11.03 11.49
N HIS A 470 9.33 12.02 10.88
CA HIS A 470 10.77 12.32 10.98
C HIS A 470 11.02 13.83 10.83
N ASP A 471 12.24 14.24 11.17
CA ASP A 471 12.77 15.57 10.88
C ASP A 471 14.27 15.46 10.53
N ASP A 472 14.94 16.60 10.33
CA ASP A 472 16.37 16.65 9.98
C ASP A 472 17.29 16.03 11.05
N ARG A 473 16.83 15.91 12.30
CA ARG A 473 17.58 15.33 13.41
C ARG A 473 17.42 13.80 13.50
N GLY A 474 16.33 13.23 12.96
CA GLY A 474 16.10 11.79 13.01
C GLY A 474 14.63 11.39 13.02
N MET A 475 14.38 10.18 13.51
CA MET A 475 13.04 9.62 13.63
C MET A 475 12.24 10.30 14.75
N VAL A 476 10.91 10.22 14.65
CA VAL A 476 9.97 10.72 15.66
C VAL A 476 8.89 9.67 15.88
N TRP A 477 9.14 8.72 16.77
CA TRP A 477 8.20 7.62 16.98
C TRP A 477 6.95 8.06 17.73
N PRO A 478 5.76 7.57 17.32
CA PRO A 478 4.58 7.54 18.20
C PRO A 478 4.89 6.75 19.47
N VAL A 479 4.42 7.23 20.62
CA VAL A 479 4.74 6.64 21.94
C VAL A 479 4.43 5.14 22.01
N ALA A 480 3.31 4.72 21.43
CA ALA A 480 2.83 3.33 21.49
C ALA A 480 3.79 2.32 20.86
N ILE A 481 4.54 2.71 19.83
CA ILE A 481 5.45 1.82 19.09
C ILE A 481 6.92 2.22 19.18
N ALA A 482 7.26 3.31 19.88
CA ALA A 482 8.64 3.74 20.09
C ALA A 482 9.50 2.64 20.73
N PRO A 483 10.80 2.53 20.38
CA PRO A 483 11.67 1.52 20.98
C PRO A 483 11.76 1.66 22.50
N PHE A 484 11.72 2.89 23.01
CA PHE A 484 11.53 3.27 24.40
C PHE A 484 10.60 4.48 24.46
N ALA A 485 9.79 4.58 25.50
CA ALA A 485 8.91 5.74 25.70
C ALA A 485 9.68 6.97 26.20
N ALA A 486 10.71 6.73 27.01
CA ALA A 486 11.56 7.77 27.56
C ALA A 486 13.03 7.34 27.67
N VAL A 487 13.93 8.32 27.63
CA VAL A 487 15.35 8.13 27.92
C VAL A 487 15.81 9.07 29.03
N ILE A 488 16.57 8.56 29.96
CA ILE A 488 17.27 9.34 30.98
C ILE A 488 18.71 9.53 30.52
N CYS A 489 19.12 10.79 30.37
CA CYS A 489 20.44 11.22 29.92
C CYS A 489 21.20 11.90 31.07
N PRO A 490 21.95 11.15 31.89
CA PRO A 490 22.72 11.70 33.00
C PRO A 490 24.03 12.29 32.50
N ILE A 491 24.28 13.57 32.77
CA ILE A 491 25.54 14.24 32.44
C ILE A 491 26.56 13.98 33.56
N GLY A 492 27.56 13.18 33.25
CA GLY A 492 28.61 12.80 34.23
C GLY A 492 28.25 11.60 35.09
N TYR A 493 27.49 10.64 34.58
CA TYR A 493 27.05 9.43 35.28
C TYR A 493 28.17 8.69 36.02
N GLU A 494 29.34 8.50 35.40
CA GLU A 494 30.50 7.83 36.00
C GLU A 494 31.31 8.73 36.95
N ARG A 495 31.09 10.06 36.92
CA ARG A 495 31.93 11.03 37.65
C ARG A 495 31.25 11.67 38.85
N SER A 496 29.94 11.58 38.93
CA SER A 496 29.14 12.15 40.02
C SER A 496 28.23 11.08 40.64
N ALA A 497 28.51 10.73 41.86
CA ALA A 497 27.69 9.78 42.63
C ALA A 497 26.24 10.28 42.80
N ASP A 498 26.04 11.60 42.94
CA ASP A 498 24.71 12.19 43.08
C ASP A 498 23.90 12.08 41.76
N VAL A 499 24.53 12.33 40.62
CA VAL A 499 23.90 12.16 39.33
C VAL A 499 23.56 10.68 39.07
N GLN A 500 24.49 9.78 39.39
CA GLN A 500 24.24 8.35 39.25
C GLN A 500 23.07 7.89 40.12
N ALA A 501 23.06 8.24 41.40
CA ALA A 501 22.00 7.85 42.33
C ALA A 501 20.63 8.41 41.91
N ALA A 502 20.57 9.67 41.48
CA ALA A 502 19.35 10.30 41.00
C ALA A 502 18.82 9.65 39.70
N ALA A 503 19.73 9.32 38.78
CA ALA A 503 19.35 8.70 37.50
C ALA A 503 18.88 7.26 37.67
N ASP A 504 19.58 6.45 38.48
CA ASP A 504 19.17 5.08 38.81
C ASP A 504 17.81 5.07 39.53
N LYS A 505 17.63 5.97 40.52
CA LYS A 505 16.34 6.10 41.23
C LYS A 505 15.20 6.47 40.28
N LEU A 506 15.37 7.48 39.45
CA LEU A 506 14.34 7.89 38.50
C LEU A 506 14.00 6.77 37.51
N HIS A 507 15.04 6.06 37.01
CA HIS A 507 14.83 4.91 36.14
C HIS A 507 13.97 3.84 36.81
N ASP A 508 14.27 3.48 38.04
CA ASP A 508 13.54 2.44 38.76
C ASP A 508 12.10 2.86 39.09
N GLU A 509 11.88 4.13 39.47
CA GLU A 509 10.55 4.68 39.70
C GLU A 509 9.68 4.66 38.42
N LEU A 510 10.22 5.09 37.28
CA LEU A 510 9.49 5.05 36.01
C LEU A 510 9.23 3.61 35.54
N ALA A 511 10.21 2.73 35.68
CA ALA A 511 10.06 1.30 35.33
C ALA A 511 9.01 0.61 36.21
N ALA A 512 8.95 0.92 37.51
CA ALA A 512 7.93 0.40 38.44
C ALA A 512 6.50 0.82 38.06
N LEU A 513 6.34 1.96 37.36
CA LEU A 513 5.06 2.42 36.81
C LEU A 513 4.72 1.80 35.46
N GLY A 514 5.54 0.87 34.96
CA GLY A 514 5.34 0.23 33.65
C GLY A 514 5.76 1.09 32.45
N ILE A 515 6.47 2.21 32.70
CA ILE A 515 6.99 3.05 31.62
C ILE A 515 8.25 2.39 31.04
N ASP A 516 8.27 2.18 29.72
CA ASP A 516 9.41 1.59 29.01
C ASP A 516 10.51 2.65 28.87
N VAL A 517 11.37 2.72 29.88
CA VAL A 517 12.45 3.71 30.03
C VAL A 517 13.82 3.09 29.84
N VAL A 518 14.72 3.83 29.19
CA VAL A 518 16.14 3.49 29.10
C VAL A 518 16.99 4.55 29.82
N LEU A 519 18.01 4.10 30.56
CA LEU A 519 19.03 4.94 31.19
C LEU A 519 20.31 4.90 30.37
N ASP A 520 20.79 6.04 29.88
CA ASP A 520 22.06 6.11 29.15
C ASP A 520 23.25 6.17 30.09
N ASP A 521 23.78 5.02 30.43
CA ASP A 521 24.92 4.82 31.32
C ASP A 521 26.26 4.63 30.57
N ARG A 522 26.32 4.94 29.26
CA ARG A 522 27.51 4.72 28.42
C ARG A 522 28.65 5.70 28.67
N GLY A 523 28.44 6.74 29.46
CA GLY A 523 29.46 7.75 29.74
C GLY A 523 29.81 8.67 28.56
N GLU A 524 28.94 8.72 27.55
CA GLU A 524 29.12 9.54 26.36
C GLU A 524 29.07 11.06 26.66
N ARG A 525 29.71 11.84 25.81
CA ARG A 525 29.61 13.32 25.89
C ARG A 525 28.16 13.75 25.59
N PRO A 526 27.64 14.78 26.29
CA PRO A 526 26.24 15.22 26.14
C PRO A 526 25.78 15.41 24.69
N GLY A 527 26.62 16.03 23.87
CA GLY A 527 26.30 16.26 22.45
C GLY A 527 26.13 14.97 21.64
N ALA A 528 27.00 13.98 21.84
CA ALA A 528 26.90 12.68 21.17
C ALA A 528 25.69 11.89 21.71
N MET A 529 25.53 11.85 23.03
CA MET A 529 24.39 11.18 23.68
C MET A 529 23.05 11.73 23.18
N PHE A 530 22.91 13.05 23.12
CA PHE A 530 21.67 13.68 22.65
C PHE A 530 21.41 13.42 21.16
N ALA A 531 22.46 13.51 20.32
CA ALA A 531 22.36 13.23 18.90
C ALA A 531 21.93 11.77 18.61
N ASP A 532 22.44 10.80 19.37
CA ASP A 532 22.02 9.40 19.26
C ASP A 532 20.53 9.24 19.54
N TRP A 533 20.04 9.79 20.66
CA TRP A 533 18.64 9.63 21.07
C TRP A 533 17.66 10.45 20.22
N GLU A 534 18.11 11.58 19.66
CA GLU A 534 17.35 12.34 18.65
C GLU A 534 17.24 11.56 17.34
N LEU A 535 18.34 10.95 16.88
CA LEU A 535 18.33 10.09 15.69
C LEU A 535 17.46 8.85 15.89
N ILE A 536 17.55 8.18 17.05
CA ILE A 536 16.72 7.03 17.42
C ILE A 536 15.24 7.42 17.55
N GLY A 537 14.96 8.66 17.95
CA GLY A 537 13.61 9.22 17.97
C GLY A 537 12.77 8.86 19.18
N VAL A 538 13.40 8.70 20.36
CA VAL A 538 12.66 8.43 21.61
C VAL A 538 11.75 9.61 21.95
N PRO A 539 10.46 9.39 22.28
CA PRO A 539 9.48 10.46 22.46
C PRO A 539 9.83 11.48 23.54
N LEU A 540 10.43 11.04 24.64
CA LEU A 540 10.73 11.91 25.78
C LEU A 540 12.16 11.71 26.28
N ARG A 541 12.88 12.81 26.55
CA ARG A 541 14.22 12.83 27.13
C ARG A 541 14.20 13.55 28.47
N VAL A 542 14.81 12.94 29.49
CA VAL A 542 15.03 13.55 30.81
C VAL A 542 16.53 13.71 31.02
N VAL A 543 17.02 14.92 31.23
CA VAL A 543 18.44 15.22 31.46
C VAL A 543 18.66 15.50 32.95
N ILE A 544 19.60 14.77 33.53
CA ILE A 544 20.04 14.95 34.92
C ILE A 544 21.49 15.44 34.93
N SER A 545 21.77 16.51 35.64
CA SER A 545 23.12 17.06 35.75
C SER A 545 23.42 17.54 37.18
N ASP A 546 24.70 17.63 37.58
CA ASP A 546 25.09 18.20 38.86
C ASP A 546 24.53 19.59 39.12
N ARG A 547 24.49 20.45 38.08
CA ARG A 547 23.91 21.79 38.16
C ARG A 547 22.41 21.75 38.46
N GLY A 548 21.69 20.87 37.77
CA GLY A 548 20.27 20.67 37.96
C GLY A 548 19.96 20.13 39.37
N LEU A 549 20.68 19.11 39.80
CA LEU A 549 20.49 18.52 41.15
C LEU A 549 20.73 19.54 42.25
N LYS A 550 21.75 20.41 42.15
CA LYS A 550 21.98 21.51 43.10
C LYS A 550 20.86 22.50 43.15
N ALA A 551 20.15 22.70 42.03
CA ALA A 551 18.94 23.54 41.93
C ALA A 551 17.65 22.77 42.28
N GLY A 552 17.72 21.47 42.58
CA GLY A 552 16.54 20.62 42.79
C GLY A 552 15.71 20.36 41.54
N THR A 553 16.31 20.43 40.34
CA THR A 553 15.58 20.35 39.06
C THR A 553 16.24 19.39 38.08
N VAL A 554 15.45 18.96 37.09
CA VAL A 554 15.86 18.22 35.88
C VAL A 554 15.31 18.91 34.65
N GLU A 555 15.81 18.57 33.47
CA GLU A 555 15.28 19.06 32.21
C GLU A 555 14.48 17.95 31.51
N VAL A 556 13.24 18.23 31.11
CA VAL A 556 12.37 17.29 30.39
C VAL A 556 12.04 17.87 29.04
N GLN A 557 12.26 17.11 27.96
CA GLN A 557 12.04 17.56 26.59
C GLN A 557 11.37 16.49 25.75
N GLY A 558 10.27 16.85 25.10
CA GLY A 558 9.65 16.04 24.07
C GLY A 558 10.45 16.08 22.78
N ARG A 559 10.40 15.00 21.99
CA ARG A 559 11.20 14.85 20.75
C ARG A 559 10.91 15.98 19.72
N ARG A 560 9.70 16.52 19.69
CA ARG A 560 9.30 17.61 18.78
C ARG A 560 9.47 19.01 19.39
N GLU A 561 9.81 19.11 20.66
CA GLU A 561 9.94 20.39 21.35
C GLU A 561 11.29 21.06 21.03
N ALA A 562 11.27 22.36 20.79
CA ALA A 562 12.47 23.13 20.50
C ALA A 562 13.36 23.34 21.75
N ALA A 563 12.76 23.36 22.95
CA ALA A 563 13.47 23.59 24.20
C ALA A 563 13.00 22.66 25.32
N ALA A 564 13.90 22.35 26.24
CA ALA A 564 13.58 21.57 27.43
C ALA A 564 12.79 22.42 28.45
N THR A 565 11.92 21.76 29.19
CA THR A 565 11.23 22.34 30.35
C THR A 565 11.99 21.99 31.61
N VAL A 566 12.38 23.00 32.41
CA VAL A 566 12.95 22.78 33.72
C VAL A 566 11.85 22.33 34.67
N THR A 567 12.02 21.15 35.25
CA THR A 567 11.03 20.48 36.10
C THR A 567 11.63 20.22 37.47
N PRO A 568 10.93 20.51 38.59
CA PRO A 568 11.39 20.12 39.91
C PRO A 568 11.61 18.61 40.01
N LEU A 569 12.66 18.18 40.68
CA LEU A 569 13.00 16.75 40.80
C LEU A 569 11.86 15.94 41.43
N ALA A 570 11.12 16.54 42.36
CA ALA A 570 9.97 15.89 42.98
C ALA A 570 8.78 15.67 42.04
N ASP A 571 8.69 16.47 40.97
CA ASP A 571 7.56 16.47 40.03
C ASP A 571 7.88 15.74 38.71
N VAL A 572 9.10 15.23 38.55
CA VAL A 572 9.55 14.63 37.26
C VAL A 572 8.74 13.40 36.88
N VAL A 573 8.43 12.51 37.82
CA VAL A 573 7.67 11.28 37.54
C VAL A 573 6.23 11.59 37.06
N PRO A 574 5.44 12.45 37.78
CA PRO A 574 4.15 12.91 37.28
C PRO A 574 4.25 13.61 35.92
N ALA A 575 5.25 14.46 35.70
CA ALA A 575 5.45 15.19 34.45
C ALA A 575 5.71 14.24 33.26
N VAL A 576 6.59 13.25 33.43
CA VAL A 576 6.87 12.21 32.43
C VAL A 576 5.60 11.43 32.10
N LYS A 577 4.87 10.98 33.12
CA LYS A 577 3.63 10.22 32.94
C LYS A 577 2.56 11.03 32.16
N ALA A 578 2.38 12.30 32.53
CA ALA A 578 1.41 13.17 31.85
C ALA A 578 1.77 13.40 30.38
N ARG A 579 3.05 13.63 30.06
CA ARG A 579 3.52 13.86 28.69
C ARG A 579 3.46 12.62 27.80
N LEU A 580 3.62 11.42 28.36
CA LEU A 580 3.50 10.18 27.60
C LEU A 580 2.04 9.75 27.38
N ALA A 581 1.10 10.30 28.14
CA ALA A 581 -0.33 10.06 28.00
C ALA A 581 -1.03 11.06 27.05
N ALA A 582 -0.40 12.20 26.75
CA ALA A 582 -0.89 13.24 25.83
C ALA A 582 -0.62 12.89 24.38
#